data_64668414620d92eca7c571ac223b26ec
#
_entry.id   64668414620d92eca7c571ac223b26ec
#
_cell.length_a   1.000
_cell.length_b   1.000
_cell.length_c   1.000
_cell.angle_alpha   90.00
_cell.angle_beta   90.00
_cell.angle_gamma   90.00
#
_symmetry.space_group_name_H-M   'P 1'
#
loop_
_entity.id
_entity.type
_entity.pdbx_description
1 polymer ?
#
loop_
_entity_poly.entity_id
_entity_poly.type
_entity_poly.pdbx_seq_one_letter_code
_entity_poly.pdbx_strand_id
1 'polypeptide(L)'
;MVEKDNISSMKFLRNNNVNDRLIYTNDIVEVVIDSAKQEVLNKKILNGTKAEQRALNIDEISTEITSMIISIMKEKLLREYILKCYGRTYPEDKNNIYIYSLNIFAKKEIFMRETVFTRVRNYIEENDFINVEGFIRFRMREFMKYISAIGDIAVEEYLIKKDQDEFIRVLKYFIDTQEEKIDLLKVHIMEDNTFVLYDKNGNKIDSIDDEEIINMVIRENLNYEDFLISTLLTLCPKKIEILDLLNNNCSKEIIDTVEAIFENKVSIIMEN
;
A
#
# COMPACT_ATOMS: atom_id res chain seq x y z
N MET A 1 -3.43 -31.95 -4.85
CA MET A 1 -4.61 -31.36 -5.46
C MET A 1 -4.33 -29.86 -5.62
N VAL A 2 -3.47 -29.56 -6.61
CA VAL A 2 -2.93 -28.22 -6.90
C VAL A 2 -3.07 -28.03 -8.40
N GLU A 3 -4.28 -27.69 -8.81
CA GLU A 3 -4.58 -27.40 -10.21
C GLU A 3 -5.77 -26.47 -10.24
N LYS A 4 -5.55 -25.15 -10.17
CA LYS A 4 -6.60 -24.22 -10.64
C LYS A 4 -6.15 -22.78 -10.86
N ASP A 5 -4.95 -22.36 -10.48
CA ASP A 5 -4.57 -20.93 -10.55
C ASP A 5 -3.85 -20.51 -11.85
N ASN A 6 -3.64 -21.44 -12.79
CA ASN A 6 -2.96 -21.18 -14.09
C ASN A 6 -3.90 -20.74 -15.23
N ILE A 7 -5.19 -20.50 -14.95
CA ILE A 7 -6.18 -20.31 -16.02
C ILE A 7 -6.45 -18.83 -16.32
N SER A 8 -6.06 -17.91 -15.44
CA SER A 8 -6.39 -16.49 -15.60
C SER A 8 -5.59 -15.78 -16.70
N SER A 9 -4.28 -16.08 -16.80
CA SER A 9 -3.41 -15.54 -17.86
C SER A 9 -3.72 -16.12 -19.25
N MET A 10 -4.20 -17.36 -19.31
CA MET A 10 -4.64 -17.97 -20.57
C MET A 10 -5.90 -17.33 -21.17
N LYS A 11 -6.78 -16.74 -20.38
CA LYS A 11 -8.02 -16.11 -20.89
C LYS A 11 -7.80 -14.79 -21.61
N PHE A 12 -6.76 -14.05 -21.25
CA PHE A 12 -6.49 -12.73 -21.83
C PHE A 12 -5.98 -12.83 -23.27
N LEU A 13 -5.23 -13.86 -23.61
CA LEU A 13 -4.66 -14.08 -24.94
C LEU A 13 -5.63 -14.77 -25.92
N ARG A 14 -6.71 -15.40 -25.42
CA ARG A 14 -7.71 -16.06 -26.27
C ARG A 14 -8.71 -15.13 -26.97
N ASN A 15 -8.84 -13.88 -26.52
CA ASN A 15 -9.81 -12.95 -27.08
C ASN A 15 -9.29 -12.06 -28.21
N ASN A 16 -7.98 -12.01 -28.43
CA ASN A 16 -7.40 -11.33 -29.58
C ASN A 16 -6.90 -12.41 -30.53
N ASN A 17 -7.54 -12.57 -31.68
CA ASN A 17 -7.30 -13.49 -32.77
C ASN A 17 -5.86 -13.40 -33.34
N VAL A 18 -4.86 -13.60 -32.48
CA VAL A 18 -3.45 -13.66 -32.85
C VAL A 18 -3.08 -15.14 -32.77
N ASN A 19 -2.85 -15.76 -33.92
CA ASN A 19 -2.39 -17.14 -34.05
C ASN A 19 -0.91 -17.28 -33.60
N ASP A 20 -0.54 -16.65 -32.52
CA ASP A 20 0.78 -16.76 -31.97
C ASP A 20 0.88 -18.05 -31.19
N ARG A 21 1.81 -18.90 -31.57
CA ARG A 21 2.18 -20.07 -30.80
C ARG A 21 2.89 -19.64 -29.52
N LEU A 22 2.10 -19.36 -28.48
CA LEU A 22 2.58 -19.40 -27.11
C LEU A 22 2.90 -20.85 -26.78
N ILE A 23 4.15 -21.20 -26.81
CA ILE A 23 4.61 -22.54 -26.43
C ILE A 23 4.91 -22.50 -24.94
N TYR A 24 4.00 -23.06 -24.16
CA TYR A 24 4.25 -23.35 -22.75
C TYR A 24 4.99 -24.67 -22.63
N THR A 25 6.26 -24.62 -22.31
CA THR A 25 7.02 -25.80 -21.89
C THR A 25 7.60 -25.49 -20.51
N ASN A 26 7.08 -26.19 -19.49
CA ASN A 26 7.64 -26.20 -18.14
C ASN A 26 7.99 -24.80 -17.56
N ASP A 27 7.00 -23.93 -17.37
CA ASP A 27 7.14 -22.60 -16.79
C ASP A 27 7.87 -21.54 -17.65
N ILE A 28 8.16 -21.82 -18.92
CA ILE A 28 8.79 -20.86 -19.83
C ILE A 28 7.74 -20.27 -20.77
N VAL A 29 7.59 -18.95 -20.76
CA VAL A 29 6.76 -18.22 -21.73
C VAL A 29 7.66 -17.69 -22.84
N GLU A 30 7.55 -18.26 -24.02
CA GLU A 30 8.20 -17.75 -25.24
C GLU A 30 7.18 -17.05 -26.12
N VAL A 31 7.50 -15.84 -26.52
CA VAL A 31 6.69 -15.07 -27.49
C VAL A 31 7.46 -14.98 -28.79
N VAL A 32 6.87 -15.53 -29.86
CA VAL A 32 7.43 -15.42 -31.21
C VAL A 32 6.94 -14.12 -31.83
N ILE A 33 7.86 -13.18 -31.98
CA ILE A 33 7.57 -11.79 -32.37
C ILE A 33 7.40 -11.66 -33.90
N ASP A 34 8.07 -12.52 -34.65
CA ASP A 34 8.07 -12.40 -36.13
C ASP A 34 6.68 -12.64 -36.74
N SER A 35 5.94 -13.62 -36.23
CA SER A 35 4.55 -13.87 -36.66
C SER A 35 3.63 -12.71 -36.28
N ALA A 36 3.79 -12.15 -35.10
CA ALA A 36 3.01 -10.99 -34.63
C ALA A 36 3.31 -9.73 -35.47
N LYS A 37 4.59 -9.49 -35.77
CA LYS A 37 5.00 -8.38 -36.68
C LYS A 37 4.36 -8.49 -38.05
N GLN A 38 4.23 -9.70 -38.60
CA GLN A 38 3.62 -9.92 -39.94
C GLN A 38 2.09 -9.82 -39.94
N GLU A 39 1.42 -10.32 -38.89
CA GLU A 39 -0.04 -10.31 -38.84
C GLU A 39 -0.62 -8.90 -38.66
N VAL A 40 0.04 -8.07 -37.83
CA VAL A 40 -0.34 -6.68 -37.66
C VAL A 40 -0.04 -5.84 -38.89
N LEU A 41 1.04 -6.14 -39.65
CA LEU A 41 1.33 -5.55 -40.95
C LEU A 41 0.20 -5.82 -41.97
N ASN A 42 -0.36 -7.03 -41.94
CA ASN A 42 -1.44 -7.40 -42.87
C ASN A 42 -2.80 -6.76 -42.53
N LYS A 43 -3.04 -6.40 -41.28
CA LYS A 43 -4.29 -5.75 -40.82
C LYS A 43 -4.32 -4.22 -41.01
N LYS A 44 -3.17 -3.53 -41.12
CA LYS A 44 -3.07 -2.06 -41.14
C LYS A 44 -2.63 -1.45 -42.49
N ILE A 45 -2.82 -2.13 -43.59
CA ILE A 45 -2.43 -1.61 -44.97
C ILE A 45 -3.29 -0.42 -45.42
N LEU A 46 -3.81 0.42 -44.57
CA LEU A 46 -4.71 1.46 -45.03
C LEU A 46 -4.19 2.89 -44.98
N ASN A 47 -3.23 3.29 -44.10
CA ASN A 47 -2.74 4.68 -44.13
C ASN A 47 -1.43 4.84 -43.30
N GLY A 48 -0.30 4.95 -43.94
CA GLY A 48 0.99 5.30 -43.34
C GLY A 48 2.20 4.72 -44.07
N THR A 49 3.40 5.27 -43.82
CA THR A 49 4.63 4.72 -44.38
C THR A 49 4.96 3.36 -43.71
N LYS A 50 5.65 2.46 -44.44
CA LYS A 50 6.07 1.15 -43.90
C LYS A 50 6.87 1.26 -42.59
N ALA A 51 7.61 2.37 -42.41
CA ALA A 51 8.40 2.61 -41.19
C ALA A 51 7.52 2.97 -39.98
N GLU A 52 6.51 3.83 -40.18
CA GLU A 52 5.55 4.20 -39.13
C GLU A 52 4.69 3.00 -38.69
N GLN A 53 4.27 2.17 -39.64
CA GLN A 53 3.50 0.94 -39.36
C GLN A 53 4.35 -0.07 -38.59
N ARG A 54 5.65 -0.20 -38.93
CA ARG A 54 6.58 -1.09 -38.19
C ARG A 54 6.80 -0.60 -36.76
N ALA A 55 6.95 0.70 -36.55
CA ALA A 55 7.13 1.29 -35.21
C ALA A 55 5.88 1.09 -34.33
N LEU A 56 4.67 1.31 -34.86
CA LEU A 56 3.40 1.09 -34.16
C LEU A 56 3.24 -0.39 -33.74
N ASN A 57 3.64 -1.33 -34.58
CA ASN A 57 3.57 -2.75 -34.25
C ASN A 57 4.52 -3.12 -33.12
N ILE A 58 5.74 -2.59 -33.13
CA ILE A 58 6.73 -2.82 -32.08
C ILE A 58 6.22 -2.28 -30.75
N ASP A 59 5.59 -1.10 -30.74
CA ASP A 59 5.07 -0.49 -29.51
C ASP A 59 3.87 -1.26 -28.93
N GLU A 60 2.96 -1.77 -29.78
CA GLU A 60 1.84 -2.62 -29.37
C GLU A 60 2.36 -3.93 -28.73
N ILE A 61 3.27 -4.63 -29.41
CA ILE A 61 3.87 -5.87 -28.88
C ILE A 61 4.65 -5.60 -27.57
N SER A 62 5.40 -4.50 -27.54
CA SER A 62 6.15 -4.09 -26.34
C SER A 62 5.21 -3.85 -25.13
N THR A 63 4.06 -3.24 -25.38
CA THR A 63 3.04 -2.97 -24.37
C THR A 63 2.46 -4.26 -23.79
N GLU A 64 2.14 -5.24 -24.64
CA GLU A 64 1.61 -6.53 -24.21
C GLU A 64 2.64 -7.32 -23.40
N ILE A 65 3.88 -7.43 -23.90
CA ILE A 65 4.97 -8.10 -23.19
C ILE A 65 5.27 -7.40 -21.86
N THR A 66 5.26 -6.07 -21.84
CA THR A 66 5.42 -5.29 -20.60
C THR A 66 4.34 -5.62 -19.59
N SER A 67 3.08 -5.69 -20.03
CA SER A 67 1.96 -6.03 -19.14
C SER A 67 2.10 -7.45 -18.57
N MET A 68 2.55 -8.40 -19.37
CA MET A 68 2.86 -9.76 -18.94
C MET A 68 4.00 -9.78 -17.90
N ILE A 69 5.09 -9.06 -18.16
CA ILE A 69 6.22 -8.97 -17.22
C ILE A 69 5.77 -8.36 -15.88
N ILE A 70 5.01 -7.29 -15.91
CA ILE A 70 4.48 -6.65 -14.69
C ILE A 70 3.57 -7.61 -13.92
N SER A 71 2.72 -8.37 -14.60
CA SER A 71 1.89 -9.40 -13.95
C SER A 71 2.75 -10.49 -13.29
N ILE A 72 3.77 -11.00 -13.97
CA ILE A 72 4.72 -11.98 -13.41
C ILE A 72 5.44 -11.40 -12.18
N MET A 73 5.85 -10.14 -12.22
CA MET A 73 6.50 -9.48 -11.08
C MET A 73 5.59 -9.42 -9.86
N LYS A 74 4.31 -9.07 -10.05
CA LYS A 74 3.32 -8.99 -8.98
C LYS A 74 2.93 -10.37 -8.45
N GLU A 75 2.43 -11.23 -9.33
CA GLU A 75 1.71 -12.43 -8.94
C GLU A 75 2.66 -13.59 -8.60
N LYS A 76 3.83 -13.65 -9.27
CA LYS A 76 4.80 -14.72 -9.05
C LYS A 76 5.97 -14.25 -8.19
N LEU A 77 6.77 -13.31 -8.67
CA LEU A 77 8.06 -12.99 -8.04
C LEU A 77 7.90 -12.34 -6.65
N LEU A 78 7.01 -11.37 -6.51
CA LEU A 78 6.77 -10.71 -5.23
C LEU A 78 6.16 -11.68 -4.21
N ARG A 79 5.19 -12.49 -4.63
CA ARG A 79 4.59 -13.51 -3.78
C ARG A 79 5.59 -14.57 -3.35
N GLU A 80 6.41 -15.09 -4.28
CA GLU A 80 7.46 -16.06 -3.96
C GLU A 80 8.50 -15.48 -3.00
N TYR A 81 8.88 -14.22 -3.18
CA TYR A 81 9.80 -13.53 -2.29
C TYR A 81 9.25 -13.49 -0.85
N ILE A 82 8.00 -13.04 -0.66
CA ILE A 82 7.37 -12.96 0.65
C ILE A 82 7.25 -14.34 1.29
N LEU A 83 6.78 -15.33 0.54
CA LEU A 83 6.64 -16.70 1.06
C LEU A 83 7.99 -17.31 1.46
N LYS A 84 9.04 -17.07 0.68
CA LYS A 84 10.37 -17.61 0.94
C LYS A 84 11.06 -16.92 2.11
N CYS A 85 11.02 -15.60 2.17
CA CYS A 85 11.74 -14.82 3.16
C CYS A 85 10.99 -14.71 4.49
N TYR A 86 9.67 -14.57 4.44
CA TYR A 86 8.84 -14.23 5.60
C TYR A 86 7.78 -15.27 5.96
N GLY A 87 7.46 -16.19 5.04
CA GLY A 87 6.38 -17.15 5.25
C GLY A 87 6.59 -18.13 6.41
N ARG A 88 7.83 -18.35 6.86
CA ARG A 88 8.15 -19.15 8.05
C ARG A 88 8.04 -18.34 9.33
N THR A 89 8.43 -17.08 9.29
CA THR A 89 8.42 -16.17 10.46
C THR A 89 7.00 -15.67 10.74
N TYR A 90 6.22 -15.41 9.71
CA TYR A 90 4.85 -14.89 9.80
C TYR A 90 3.86 -15.78 9.03
N PRO A 91 3.63 -17.03 9.47
CA PRO A 91 2.85 -18.01 8.70
C PRO A 91 1.38 -17.61 8.52
N GLU A 92 0.80 -16.90 9.50
CA GLU A 92 -0.59 -16.45 9.47
C GLU A 92 -0.75 -15.13 8.72
N ASP A 93 0.27 -14.28 8.76
CA ASP A 93 0.24 -12.92 8.21
C ASP A 93 0.72 -12.84 6.74
N LYS A 94 1.31 -13.89 6.20
CA LYS A 94 1.92 -13.92 4.85
C LYS A 94 1.02 -13.40 3.73
N ASN A 95 -0.29 -13.65 3.81
CA ASN A 95 -1.25 -13.18 2.81
C ASN A 95 -1.53 -11.68 2.97
N ASN A 96 -1.64 -11.19 4.20
CA ASN A 96 -1.83 -9.77 4.47
C ASN A 96 -0.58 -8.96 4.07
N ILE A 97 0.60 -9.47 4.39
CA ILE A 97 1.89 -8.90 3.94
C ILE A 97 1.93 -8.82 2.41
N TYR A 98 1.49 -9.87 1.71
CA TYR A 98 1.41 -9.86 0.25
C TYR A 98 0.43 -8.79 -0.27
N ILE A 99 -0.74 -8.62 0.34
CA ILE A 99 -1.70 -7.57 -0.01
C ILE A 99 -1.07 -6.18 0.19
N TYR A 100 -0.37 -5.95 1.31
CA TYR A 100 0.38 -4.71 1.55
C TYR A 100 1.42 -4.46 0.47
N SER A 101 2.17 -5.50 0.08
CA SER A 101 3.16 -5.39 -0.97
C SER A 101 2.58 -5.02 -2.33
N LEU A 102 1.36 -5.49 -2.66
CA LEU A 102 0.65 -5.09 -3.87
C LEU A 102 0.28 -3.60 -3.86
N ASN A 103 -0.11 -3.06 -2.71
CA ASN A 103 -0.42 -1.63 -2.57
C ASN A 103 0.84 -0.77 -2.79
N ILE A 104 1.98 -1.18 -2.23
CA ILE A 104 3.26 -0.49 -2.44
C ILE A 104 3.69 -0.60 -3.90
N PHE A 105 3.56 -1.78 -4.50
CA PHE A 105 3.87 -2.01 -5.90
C PHE A 105 3.04 -1.10 -6.80
N ALA A 106 1.73 -0.98 -6.56
CA ALA A 106 0.82 -0.15 -7.35
C ALA A 106 1.26 1.33 -7.37
N LYS A 107 1.73 1.87 -6.25
CA LYS A 107 2.28 3.24 -6.17
C LYS A 107 3.52 3.45 -7.06
N LYS A 108 4.26 2.40 -7.37
CA LYS A 108 5.49 2.43 -8.18
C LYS A 108 5.32 1.87 -9.58
N GLU A 109 4.15 1.29 -9.90
CA GLU A 109 3.91 0.54 -11.14
C GLU A 109 4.12 1.39 -12.40
N ILE A 110 3.69 2.64 -12.40
CA ILE A 110 3.80 3.53 -13.57
C ILE A 110 5.28 3.66 -13.98
N PHE A 111 6.15 3.97 -13.03
CA PHE A 111 7.59 4.10 -13.28
C PHE A 111 8.23 2.78 -13.73
N MET A 112 7.85 1.68 -13.08
CA MET A 112 8.35 0.35 -13.43
C MET A 112 7.90 -0.05 -14.84
N ARG A 113 6.65 0.18 -15.17
CA ARG A 113 6.07 -0.12 -16.49
C ARG A 113 6.80 0.61 -17.62
N GLU A 114 7.06 1.90 -17.45
CA GLU A 114 7.78 2.70 -18.44
C GLU A 114 9.21 2.18 -18.69
N THR A 115 9.92 1.85 -17.61
CA THR A 115 11.28 1.30 -17.70
C THR A 115 11.30 -0.10 -18.33
N VAL A 116 10.33 -0.95 -17.97
CA VAL A 116 10.19 -2.29 -18.57
C VAL A 116 9.87 -2.16 -20.06
N PHE A 117 8.92 -1.31 -20.41
CA PHE A 117 8.54 -1.05 -21.80
C PHE A 117 9.72 -0.65 -22.67
N THR A 118 10.52 0.32 -22.22
CA THR A 118 11.70 0.78 -22.95
C THR A 118 12.70 -0.37 -23.16
N ARG A 119 12.94 -1.20 -22.16
CA ARG A 119 13.87 -2.34 -22.29
C ARG A 119 13.33 -3.43 -23.21
N VAL A 120 12.03 -3.73 -23.12
CA VAL A 120 11.37 -4.70 -24.00
C VAL A 120 11.41 -4.22 -25.44
N ARG A 121 11.02 -2.97 -25.66
CA ARG A 121 11.01 -2.35 -26.99
C ARG A 121 12.38 -2.43 -27.67
N ASN A 122 13.44 -2.01 -26.99
CA ASN A 122 14.80 -2.08 -27.51
C ASN A 122 15.21 -3.53 -27.82
N TYR A 123 14.78 -4.49 -27.01
CA TYR A 123 15.11 -5.90 -27.23
C TYR A 123 14.42 -6.47 -28.47
N ILE A 124 13.12 -6.21 -28.65
CA ILE A 124 12.36 -6.75 -29.79
C ILE A 124 12.61 -6.02 -31.10
N GLU A 125 13.25 -4.85 -31.09
CA GLU A 125 13.75 -4.20 -32.29
C GLU A 125 14.86 -5.02 -32.97
N GLU A 126 15.66 -5.72 -32.18
CA GLU A 126 16.84 -6.46 -32.62
C GLU A 126 16.62 -7.98 -32.66
N ASN A 127 15.56 -8.48 -32.01
CA ASN A 127 15.33 -9.93 -31.85
C ASN A 127 13.92 -10.31 -32.31
N ASP A 128 13.81 -11.51 -32.89
CA ASP A 128 12.55 -12.05 -33.42
C ASP A 128 11.77 -12.88 -32.41
N PHE A 129 12.36 -13.19 -31.26
CA PHE A 129 11.69 -13.89 -30.15
C PHE A 129 12.16 -13.36 -28.80
N ILE A 130 11.33 -13.53 -27.80
CA ILE A 130 11.67 -13.22 -26.41
C ILE A 130 11.23 -14.36 -25.50
N ASN A 131 12.19 -14.89 -24.73
CA ASN A 131 11.89 -15.71 -23.58
C ASN A 131 11.69 -14.80 -22.39
N VAL A 132 10.45 -14.62 -21.95
CA VAL A 132 10.08 -13.61 -20.94
C VAL A 132 10.74 -13.90 -19.61
N GLU A 133 10.79 -15.17 -19.15
CA GLU A 133 11.44 -15.52 -17.88
C GLU A 133 12.95 -15.30 -17.94
N GLY A 134 13.58 -15.70 -19.02
CA GLY A 134 15.01 -15.45 -19.28
C GLY A 134 15.30 -13.94 -19.34
N PHE A 135 14.43 -13.16 -19.99
CA PHE A 135 14.56 -11.72 -20.07
C PHE A 135 14.50 -11.08 -18.67
N ILE A 136 13.53 -11.45 -17.84
CA ILE A 136 13.42 -10.98 -16.47
C ILE A 136 14.69 -11.35 -15.69
N ARG A 137 15.11 -12.61 -15.74
CA ARG A 137 16.23 -13.12 -14.96
C ARG A 137 17.58 -12.49 -15.32
N PHE A 138 17.85 -12.28 -16.61
CA PHE A 138 19.17 -11.85 -17.07
C PHE A 138 19.26 -10.36 -17.37
N ARG A 139 18.19 -9.75 -17.89
CA ARG A 139 18.21 -8.35 -18.32
C ARG A 139 17.54 -7.40 -17.35
N MET A 140 16.83 -7.94 -16.35
CA MET A 140 16.09 -7.13 -15.37
C MET A 140 16.51 -7.42 -13.92
N ARG A 141 17.79 -7.73 -13.69
CA ARG A 141 18.31 -8.03 -12.34
C ARG A 141 18.07 -6.91 -11.32
N GLU A 142 18.10 -5.68 -11.76
CA GLU A 142 17.85 -4.53 -10.88
C GLU A 142 16.40 -4.54 -10.36
N PHE A 143 15.45 -4.99 -11.19
CA PHE A 143 14.05 -5.12 -10.76
C PHE A 143 13.85 -6.16 -9.68
N MET A 144 14.69 -7.19 -9.61
CA MET A 144 14.66 -8.15 -8.50
C MET A 144 14.99 -7.46 -7.16
N LYS A 145 15.87 -6.46 -7.17
CA LYS A 145 16.15 -5.64 -5.98
C LYS A 145 14.95 -4.77 -5.60
N TYR A 146 14.19 -4.24 -6.58
CA TYR A 146 12.95 -3.53 -6.29
C TYR A 146 11.87 -4.44 -5.72
N ILE A 147 11.73 -5.67 -6.24
CA ILE A 147 10.79 -6.67 -5.72
C ILE A 147 11.12 -6.99 -4.26
N SER A 148 12.40 -7.26 -3.94
CA SER A 148 12.80 -7.51 -2.55
C SER A 148 12.55 -6.29 -1.65
N ALA A 149 12.94 -5.09 -2.08
CA ALA A 149 12.71 -3.86 -1.31
C ALA A 149 11.21 -3.59 -1.06
N ILE A 150 10.34 -3.83 -2.05
CA ILE A 150 8.88 -3.72 -1.87
C ILE A 150 8.40 -4.74 -0.84
N GLY A 151 8.88 -5.98 -0.90
CA GLY A 151 8.53 -7.01 0.07
C GLY A 151 8.97 -6.67 1.48
N ASP A 152 10.19 -6.17 1.65
CA ASP A 152 10.77 -5.79 2.95
C ASP A 152 9.98 -4.62 3.58
N ILE A 153 9.72 -3.56 2.81
CA ILE A 153 8.91 -2.41 3.25
C ILE A 153 7.49 -2.88 3.62
N ALA A 154 6.90 -3.78 2.83
CA ALA A 154 5.55 -4.28 3.09
C ALA A 154 5.44 -5.02 4.42
N VAL A 155 6.46 -5.80 4.79
CA VAL A 155 6.51 -6.48 6.09
C VAL A 155 6.60 -5.46 7.21
N GLU A 156 7.49 -4.48 7.09
CA GLU A 156 7.68 -3.44 8.10
C GLU A 156 6.40 -2.63 8.31
N GLU A 157 5.82 -2.07 7.23
CA GLU A 157 4.58 -1.29 7.31
C GLU A 157 3.40 -2.13 7.85
N TYR A 158 3.29 -3.39 7.44
CA TYR A 158 2.24 -4.29 7.92
C TYR A 158 2.37 -4.57 9.42
N LEU A 159 3.57 -4.86 9.92
CA LEU A 159 3.80 -5.16 11.34
C LEU A 159 3.54 -3.92 12.21
N ILE A 160 4.02 -2.75 11.81
CA ILE A 160 3.72 -1.49 12.50
C ILE A 160 2.20 -1.29 12.59
N LYS A 161 1.49 -1.46 11.48
CA LYS A 161 0.03 -1.31 11.46
C LYS A 161 -0.67 -2.34 12.34
N LYS A 162 -0.22 -3.58 12.33
CA LYS A 162 -0.77 -4.65 13.17
C LYS A 162 -0.60 -4.34 14.64
N ASP A 163 0.58 -3.89 15.06
CA ASP A 163 0.87 -3.52 16.44
C ASP A 163 0.00 -2.34 16.91
N GLN A 164 -0.18 -1.32 16.03
CA GLN A 164 -1.09 -0.20 16.30
C GLN A 164 -2.54 -0.67 16.46
N ASP A 165 -3.03 -1.55 15.58
CA ASP A 165 -4.40 -2.06 15.64
C ASP A 165 -4.63 -2.93 16.89
N GLU A 166 -3.62 -3.69 17.33
CA GLU A 166 -3.67 -4.45 18.60
C GLU A 166 -3.68 -3.51 19.81
N PHE A 167 -2.86 -2.48 19.79
CA PHE A 167 -2.84 -1.48 20.86
C PHE A 167 -4.18 -0.77 21.00
N ILE A 168 -4.75 -0.27 19.89
CA ILE A 168 -6.09 0.35 19.89
C ILE A 168 -7.14 -0.62 20.43
N ARG A 169 -7.08 -1.90 20.07
CA ARG A 169 -8.03 -2.91 20.56
C ARG A 169 -7.95 -3.10 22.07
N VAL A 170 -6.73 -3.11 22.62
CA VAL A 170 -6.52 -3.19 24.08
C VAL A 170 -7.08 -1.95 24.78
N LEU A 171 -6.87 -0.74 24.23
CA LEU A 171 -7.39 0.49 24.80
C LEU A 171 -8.92 0.55 24.76
N LYS A 172 -9.54 0.10 23.66
CA LYS A 172 -11.00 -0.03 23.56
C LYS A 172 -11.56 -0.94 24.64
N TYR A 173 -10.98 -2.13 24.77
CA TYR A 173 -11.41 -3.06 25.83
C TYR A 173 -11.28 -2.45 27.23
N PHE A 174 -10.21 -1.69 27.49
CA PHE A 174 -10.03 -0.97 28.74
C PHE A 174 -11.15 0.04 28.98
N ILE A 175 -11.51 0.86 27.97
CA ILE A 175 -12.58 1.87 28.07
C ILE A 175 -13.93 1.21 28.29
N ASP A 176 -14.23 0.11 27.60
CA ASP A 176 -15.52 -0.60 27.69
C ASP A 176 -15.72 -1.23 29.08
N THR A 177 -14.62 -1.50 29.81
CA THR A 177 -14.68 -2.09 31.17
C THR A 177 -14.64 -1.05 32.29
N GLN A 178 -14.38 0.24 31.98
CA GLN A 178 -14.34 1.32 32.97
C GLN A 178 -15.71 1.97 33.13
N GLU A 179 -15.98 2.44 34.37
CA GLU A 179 -17.12 3.31 34.61
C GLU A 179 -16.86 4.72 34.08
N GLU A 180 -17.87 5.31 33.42
CA GLU A 180 -17.79 6.68 32.90
C GLU A 180 -17.73 7.66 34.08
N LYS A 181 -16.67 8.48 34.13
CA LYS A 181 -16.40 9.42 35.26
C LYS A 181 -16.88 10.85 34.96
N ILE A 182 -16.92 11.22 33.68
CA ILE A 182 -17.27 12.58 33.23
C ILE A 182 -18.30 12.47 32.11
N ASP A 183 -19.40 13.24 32.21
CA ASP A 183 -20.47 13.26 31.19
C ASP A 183 -20.01 13.80 29.84
N LEU A 184 -19.26 14.91 29.85
CA LEU A 184 -18.76 15.59 28.66
C LEU A 184 -17.38 16.16 28.93
N LEU A 185 -16.45 15.87 28.05
CA LEU A 185 -15.12 16.45 28.02
C LEU A 185 -14.92 17.20 26.71
N LYS A 186 -14.52 18.45 26.80
CA LYS A 186 -14.15 19.26 25.63
C LYS A 186 -12.64 19.35 25.54
N VAL A 187 -12.09 18.99 24.38
CA VAL A 187 -10.67 19.01 24.05
C VAL A 187 -10.43 20.10 23.04
N HIS A 188 -9.68 21.12 23.40
CA HIS A 188 -9.25 22.16 22.46
C HIS A 188 -7.79 21.89 22.08
N ILE A 189 -7.54 21.61 20.82
CA ILE A 189 -6.19 21.48 20.27
C ILE A 189 -5.75 22.86 19.81
N MET A 190 -4.71 23.39 20.45
CA MET A 190 -4.25 24.77 20.27
C MET A 190 -3.25 24.86 19.10
N GLU A 191 -3.05 26.08 18.57
CA GLU A 191 -2.13 26.34 17.45
C GLU A 191 -0.66 25.95 17.73
N ASP A 192 -0.26 25.88 18.99
CA ASP A 192 1.08 25.49 19.44
C ASP A 192 1.27 23.98 19.68
N ASN A 193 0.34 23.16 19.19
CA ASN A 193 0.31 21.69 19.43
C ASN A 193 -0.03 21.26 20.87
N THR A 194 -0.38 22.19 21.74
CA THR A 194 -0.87 21.85 23.09
C THR A 194 -2.36 21.55 23.06
N PHE A 195 -2.90 21.00 24.15
CA PHE A 195 -4.33 20.84 24.31
C PHE A 195 -4.79 21.35 25.67
N VAL A 196 -6.04 21.82 25.71
CA VAL A 196 -6.70 22.27 26.94
C VAL A 196 -8.01 21.52 27.08
N LEU A 197 -8.26 21.04 28.30
CA LEU A 197 -9.46 20.26 28.61
C LEU A 197 -10.46 21.12 29.40
N TYR A 198 -11.75 20.99 29.04
CA TYR A 198 -12.84 21.67 29.75
C TYR A 198 -13.95 20.68 30.07
N ASP A 199 -14.62 20.92 31.19
CA ASP A 199 -15.84 20.22 31.57
C ASP A 199 -17.07 20.74 30.78
N LYS A 200 -18.24 20.13 31.03
CA LYS A 200 -19.51 20.54 30.42
C LYS A 200 -19.91 21.97 30.72
N ASN A 201 -19.41 22.57 31.80
CA ASN A 201 -19.72 23.94 32.23
C ASN A 201 -18.71 24.96 31.66
N GLY A 202 -17.68 24.50 30.97
CA GLY A 202 -16.60 25.33 30.44
C GLY A 202 -15.51 25.65 31.46
N ASN A 203 -15.47 24.96 32.60
CA ASN A 203 -14.37 25.08 33.52
C ASN A 203 -13.17 24.27 33.01
N LYS A 204 -11.98 24.89 33.05
CA LYS A 204 -10.74 24.18 32.71
C LYS A 204 -10.54 23.04 33.71
N ILE A 205 -10.29 21.86 33.17
CA ILE A 205 -9.90 20.70 33.97
C ILE A 205 -8.38 20.74 34.08
N ASP A 206 -7.90 21.14 35.25
CA ASP A 206 -6.49 21.00 35.59
C ASP A 206 -6.22 19.53 35.90
N SER A 207 -5.93 18.79 34.85
CA SER A 207 -5.87 17.33 34.88
C SER A 207 -4.61 16.76 35.51
N ILE A 208 -3.93 17.48 36.38
CA ILE A 208 -2.75 17.12 37.21
C ILE A 208 -1.97 18.43 37.39
N ASP A 209 -1.36 18.65 38.51
CA ASP A 209 -0.50 19.82 38.75
C ASP A 209 0.45 20.04 37.57
N ASP A 210 0.34 21.19 36.92
CA ASP A 210 1.10 21.52 35.70
C ASP A 210 2.61 21.23 35.81
N GLU A 211 3.17 21.32 37.02
CA GLU A 211 4.58 20.99 37.28
C GLU A 211 4.89 19.50 37.26
N GLU A 212 4.00 18.61 37.73
CA GLU A 212 4.24 17.15 37.69
C GLU A 212 4.15 16.63 36.26
N ILE A 213 3.25 17.16 35.47
CA ILE A 213 3.10 16.80 34.04
C ILE A 213 4.29 17.28 33.23
N ILE A 214 4.69 18.53 33.40
CA ILE A 214 5.87 19.07 32.70
C ILE A 214 7.09 18.24 33.06
N ASN A 215 7.24 17.86 34.30
CA ASN A 215 8.35 16.98 34.74
C ASN A 215 8.24 15.57 34.20
N MET A 216 7.04 15.01 34.01
CA MET A 216 6.81 13.69 33.44
C MET A 216 7.07 13.68 31.93
N VAL A 217 6.56 14.67 31.20
CA VAL A 217 6.81 14.89 29.77
C VAL A 217 8.31 15.06 29.51
N ILE A 218 9.01 15.87 30.34
CA ILE A 218 10.46 16.08 30.21
C ILE A 218 11.26 14.82 30.58
N ARG A 219 10.88 14.07 31.63
CA ARG A 219 11.61 12.89 32.08
C ARG A 219 11.44 11.69 31.16
N GLU A 220 10.24 11.51 30.61
CA GLU A 220 9.90 10.29 29.85
C GLU A 220 9.86 10.53 28.35
N ASN A 221 10.18 11.75 27.91
CA ASN A 221 10.12 12.12 26.49
C ASN A 221 8.77 11.79 25.85
N LEU A 222 7.69 11.91 26.67
CA LEU A 222 6.32 11.64 26.24
C LEU A 222 5.88 12.69 25.21
N ASN A 223 5.30 12.24 24.13
CA ASN A 223 4.65 13.06 23.15
C ASN A 223 3.34 13.63 23.74
N TYR A 224 2.95 14.86 23.35
CA TYR A 224 1.67 15.45 23.75
C TYR A 224 0.46 14.58 23.39
N GLU A 225 0.55 13.79 22.31
CA GLU A 225 -0.45 12.80 21.91
C GLU A 225 -0.65 11.72 22.96
N ASP A 226 0.44 11.09 23.41
CA ASP A 226 0.40 10.03 24.42
C ASP A 226 -0.20 10.56 25.72
N PHE A 227 0.11 11.82 26.06
CA PHE A 227 -0.43 12.46 27.22
C PHE A 227 -1.94 12.73 27.08
N LEU A 228 -2.42 13.22 25.93
CA LEU A 228 -3.85 13.39 25.67
C LEU A 228 -4.60 12.06 25.79
N ILE A 229 -4.11 11.01 25.13
CA ILE A 229 -4.73 9.69 25.19
C ILE A 229 -4.76 9.16 26.62
N SER A 230 -3.65 9.25 27.34
CA SER A 230 -3.57 8.82 28.78
C SER A 230 -4.57 9.56 29.65
N THR A 231 -4.72 10.87 29.44
CA THR A 231 -5.68 11.70 30.17
C THR A 231 -7.11 11.31 29.85
N LEU A 232 -7.45 11.11 28.57
CA LEU A 232 -8.77 10.68 28.14
C LEU A 232 -9.12 9.28 28.72
N LEU A 233 -8.18 8.36 28.74
CA LEU A 233 -8.34 7.03 29.37
C LEU A 233 -8.58 7.15 30.88
N THR A 234 -7.88 8.03 31.56
CA THR A 234 -8.01 8.24 33.00
C THR A 234 -9.34 8.89 33.38
N LEU A 235 -9.77 9.87 32.62
CA LEU A 235 -11.02 10.61 32.82
C LEU A 235 -12.24 9.80 32.39
N CYS A 236 -12.08 8.84 31.51
CA CYS A 236 -13.13 7.95 30.97
C CYS A 236 -14.44 8.71 30.67
N PRO A 237 -14.45 9.66 29.71
CA PRO A 237 -15.60 10.47 29.42
C PRO A 237 -16.68 9.68 28.67
N LYS A 238 -17.96 10.03 28.94
CA LYS A 238 -19.09 9.51 28.20
C LYS A 238 -19.16 10.10 26.79
N LYS A 239 -18.77 11.37 26.65
CA LYS A 239 -18.73 12.10 25.40
C LYS A 239 -17.50 12.99 25.31
N ILE A 240 -16.88 13.04 24.12
CA ILE A 240 -15.72 13.89 23.82
C ILE A 240 -16.11 14.85 22.70
N GLU A 241 -15.89 16.14 22.90
CA GLU A 241 -16.01 17.16 21.87
C GLU A 241 -14.63 17.73 21.59
N ILE A 242 -14.14 17.62 20.34
CA ILE A 242 -12.83 18.11 19.93
C ILE A 242 -13.00 19.37 19.10
N LEU A 243 -12.35 20.46 19.52
CA LEU A 243 -12.18 21.67 18.75
C LEU A 243 -10.72 21.76 18.28
N ASP A 244 -10.51 21.67 16.97
CA ASP A 244 -9.18 21.73 16.36
C ASP A 244 -8.89 23.14 15.86
N LEU A 245 -8.08 23.90 16.60
CA LEU A 245 -7.60 25.22 16.21
C LEU A 245 -6.32 25.17 15.39
N LEU A 246 -5.58 24.05 15.44
CA LEU A 246 -4.33 23.84 14.70
C LEU A 246 -4.58 23.52 13.23
N ASN A 247 -5.61 22.73 12.93
CA ASN A 247 -6.10 22.37 11.61
C ASN A 247 -4.99 21.99 10.61
N ASN A 248 -4.11 21.09 11.02
CA ASN A 248 -3.01 20.59 10.21
C ASN A 248 -2.92 19.04 10.24
N ASN A 249 -1.91 18.45 9.58
CA ASN A 249 -1.77 17.01 9.54
C ASN A 249 -1.49 16.38 10.92
N CYS A 250 -0.78 17.08 11.82
CA CYS A 250 -0.48 16.58 13.16
C CYS A 250 -1.77 16.49 14.00
N SER A 251 -2.60 17.54 14.02
CA SER A 251 -3.88 17.50 14.74
C SER A 251 -4.80 16.43 14.19
N LYS A 252 -4.79 16.22 12.88
CA LYS A 252 -5.58 15.16 12.23
C LYS A 252 -5.17 13.77 12.68
N GLU A 253 -3.88 13.47 12.77
CA GLU A 253 -3.38 12.17 13.25
C GLU A 253 -3.82 11.89 14.69
N ILE A 254 -3.75 12.90 15.56
CA ILE A 254 -4.23 12.80 16.95
C ILE A 254 -5.73 12.52 16.98
N ILE A 255 -6.52 13.27 16.22
CA ILE A 255 -7.97 13.11 16.14
C ILE A 255 -8.33 11.73 15.63
N ASP A 256 -7.70 11.27 14.55
CA ASP A 256 -7.91 9.94 13.98
C ASP A 256 -7.63 8.83 15.02
N THR A 257 -6.60 9.01 15.85
CA THR A 257 -6.26 8.07 16.93
C THR A 257 -7.32 8.10 18.04
N VAL A 258 -7.76 9.28 18.47
CA VAL A 258 -8.81 9.40 19.50
C VAL A 258 -10.14 8.83 18.98
N GLU A 259 -10.53 9.12 17.75
CA GLU A 259 -11.71 8.51 17.12
C GLU A 259 -11.60 6.99 17.02
N ALA A 260 -10.41 6.48 16.66
CA ALA A 260 -10.18 5.04 16.60
C ALA A 260 -10.34 4.36 17.98
N ILE A 261 -9.99 5.02 19.07
CA ILE A 261 -10.06 4.48 20.43
C ILE A 261 -11.47 4.63 21.03
N PHE A 262 -12.07 5.83 20.94
CA PHE A 262 -13.32 6.20 21.63
C PHE A 262 -14.57 6.10 20.73
N GLU A 263 -14.41 5.89 19.44
CA GLU A 263 -15.49 5.64 18.46
C GLU A 263 -16.66 6.65 18.55
N ASN A 264 -17.85 6.16 18.78
CA ASN A 264 -19.10 6.93 18.83
C ASN A 264 -19.16 7.98 19.97
N LYS A 265 -18.17 7.99 20.87
CA LYS A 265 -18.09 8.96 21.95
C LYS A 265 -17.50 10.30 21.49
N VAL A 266 -16.85 10.35 20.31
CA VAL A 266 -16.15 11.51 19.78
C VAL A 266 -17.02 12.30 18.82
N SER A 267 -16.97 13.63 18.91
CA SER A 267 -17.53 14.56 17.94
C SER A 267 -16.60 15.74 17.71
N ILE A 268 -16.33 16.05 16.43
CA ILE A 268 -15.49 17.17 16.05
C ILE A 268 -16.37 18.41 15.90
N ILE A 269 -15.98 19.51 16.53
CA ILE A 269 -16.66 20.81 16.45
C ILE A 269 -15.86 21.67 15.48
N MET A 270 -16.52 22.20 14.45
CA MET A 270 -15.93 23.22 13.59
C MET A 270 -16.24 24.59 14.20
N GLU A 271 -15.23 25.45 14.32
CA GLU A 271 -15.45 26.86 14.61
C GLU A 271 -16.16 27.51 13.41
N ASN A 272 -17.35 28.11 13.65
CA ASN A 272 -18.12 28.84 12.62
C ASN A 272 -17.58 30.26 12.44
#